data_5f964a2540a961635491b0eb475ece63
#
_entry.id   5f964a2540a961635491b0eb475ece63
#
_cell.length_a   1.000
_cell.length_b   1.000
_cell.length_c   1.000
_cell.angle_alpha   90.00
_cell.angle_beta   90.00
_cell.angle_gamma   90.00
#
_symmetry.space_group_name_H-M   'P 1'
#
loop_
_entity.id
_entity.type
_entity.pdbx_description
1 polymer ?
#
loop_
_entity_poly.entity_id
_entity_poly.type
_entity_poly.pdbx_seq_one_letter_code
_entity_poly.pdbx_strand_id
1 'polypeptide(L)'
;MDGSGYINTRAGDNQAKSDMHKIITELNNRIKQTGATRVVIDPVGPLIFSGESVARVQDQARMLFYALKNHAAATILVTAHSAGRNVRGIEEYLVAGTIVLELELASSRFVRTLTLEKMRSTILDPAQYLFKIIPGRGIVMQQTAA
;
A
#
# COMPACT_ATOMS: atom_id res chain seq x y z
N MET A 1 -20.60 4.95 -37.94
CA MET A 1 -19.47 5.04 -36.96
C MET A 1 -19.90 6.00 -35.90
N ASP A 2 -20.29 5.47 -34.78
CA ASP A 2 -20.95 6.21 -33.71
C ASP A 2 -19.90 6.78 -32.74
N GLY A 3 -19.81 8.10 -32.69
CA GLY A 3 -18.84 8.85 -31.88
C GLY A 3 -19.19 8.95 -30.38
N SER A 4 -20.20 8.23 -29.90
CA SER A 4 -20.71 8.34 -28.53
C SER A 4 -19.82 7.67 -27.46
N GLY A 5 -18.93 6.75 -27.85
CA GLY A 5 -18.07 6.02 -26.93
C GLY A 5 -16.92 6.84 -26.31
N TYR A 6 -16.48 7.91 -26.97
CA TYR A 6 -15.31 8.70 -26.52
C TYR A 6 -15.62 9.76 -25.46
N ILE A 7 -16.87 10.19 -25.35
CA ILE A 7 -17.27 11.26 -24.43
C ILE A 7 -17.44 10.72 -23.02
N ASN A 8 -17.87 9.47 -22.86
CA ASN A 8 -18.14 8.87 -21.55
C ASN A 8 -16.87 8.52 -20.76
N THR A 9 -15.77 8.18 -21.43
CA THR A 9 -14.48 7.90 -20.80
C THR A 9 -13.88 9.15 -20.14
N ARG A 10 -13.97 10.32 -20.77
CA ARG A 10 -13.44 11.58 -20.22
C ARG A 10 -14.21 12.09 -19.00
N ALA A 11 -15.52 11.86 -18.96
CA ALA A 11 -16.35 12.27 -17.81
C ALA A 11 -16.01 11.42 -16.56
N GLY A 12 -15.84 10.10 -16.72
CA GLY A 12 -15.42 9.20 -15.64
C GLY A 12 -14.00 9.51 -15.14
N ASP A 13 -13.07 9.88 -16.02
CA ASP A 13 -11.71 10.29 -15.67
C ASP A 13 -11.68 11.54 -14.79
N ASN A 14 -12.50 12.53 -15.14
CA ASN A 14 -12.57 13.78 -14.40
C ASN A 14 -13.23 13.56 -13.01
N GLN A 15 -14.23 12.70 -12.92
CA GLN A 15 -14.87 12.37 -11.65
C GLN A 15 -13.92 11.64 -10.71
N ALA A 16 -13.23 10.61 -11.17
CA ALA A 16 -12.28 9.83 -10.37
C ALA A 16 -11.10 10.69 -9.88
N LYS A 17 -10.60 11.61 -10.71
CA LYS A 17 -9.59 12.59 -10.30
C LYS A 17 -10.12 13.57 -9.25
N SER A 18 -11.36 14.05 -9.41
CA SER A 18 -12.00 14.93 -8.44
C SER A 18 -12.17 14.25 -7.09
N ASP A 19 -12.56 12.99 -7.08
CA ASP A 19 -12.76 12.23 -5.84
C ASP A 19 -11.42 11.95 -5.14
N MET A 20 -10.37 11.61 -5.87
CA MET A 20 -9.04 11.46 -5.30
C MET A 20 -8.51 12.76 -4.70
N HIS A 21 -8.74 13.91 -5.33
CA HIS A 21 -8.37 15.22 -4.78
C HIS A 21 -9.09 15.52 -3.46
N LYS A 22 -10.38 15.18 -3.35
CA LYS A 22 -11.12 15.34 -2.09
C LYS A 22 -10.52 14.48 -0.97
N ILE A 23 -10.23 13.21 -1.26
CA ILE A 23 -9.60 12.29 -0.31
C ILE A 23 -8.26 12.85 0.16
N ILE A 24 -7.41 13.28 -0.76
CA ILE A 24 -6.09 13.85 -0.44
C ILE A 24 -6.24 15.11 0.41
N THR A 25 -7.19 15.98 0.08
CA THR A 25 -7.44 17.21 0.84
C THR A 25 -7.88 16.88 2.27
N GLU A 26 -8.77 15.92 2.44
CA GLU A 26 -9.23 15.49 3.77
C GLU A 26 -8.09 14.89 4.60
N LEU A 27 -7.31 13.98 4.00
CA LEU A 27 -6.14 13.38 4.65
C LEU A 27 -5.14 14.45 5.11
N ASN A 28 -4.81 15.39 4.24
CA ASN A 28 -3.88 16.47 4.57
C ASN A 28 -4.41 17.37 5.68
N ASN A 29 -5.70 17.69 5.69
CA ASN A 29 -6.32 18.46 6.76
C ASN A 29 -6.25 17.72 8.09
N ARG A 30 -6.53 16.42 8.10
CA ARG A 30 -6.43 15.60 9.31
C ARG A 30 -5.00 15.50 9.83
N ILE A 31 -4.02 15.28 8.95
CA ILE A 31 -2.59 15.25 9.33
C ILE A 31 -2.20 16.57 10.00
N LYS A 32 -2.58 17.70 9.41
CA LYS A 32 -2.29 19.02 9.96
C LYS A 32 -2.99 19.27 11.30
N GLN A 33 -4.27 18.93 11.42
CA GLN A 33 -5.05 19.13 12.65
C GLN A 33 -4.52 18.30 13.82
N THR A 34 -4.06 17.08 13.56
CA THR A 34 -3.55 16.18 14.59
C THR A 34 -2.06 16.35 14.87
N GLY A 35 -1.33 17.07 14.01
CA GLY A 35 0.13 17.13 14.07
C GLY A 35 0.80 15.77 13.83
N ALA A 36 0.12 14.86 13.12
CA ALA A 36 0.62 13.51 12.92
C ALA A 36 1.90 13.50 12.10
N THR A 37 2.94 12.87 12.63
CA THR A 37 4.21 12.65 11.93
C THR A 37 4.28 11.28 11.25
N ARG A 38 3.37 10.36 11.59
CA ARG A 38 3.25 9.03 11.01
C ARG A 38 1.80 8.79 10.61
N VAL A 39 1.62 8.24 9.41
CA VAL A 39 0.30 7.96 8.85
C VAL A 39 0.25 6.48 8.46
N VAL A 40 -0.83 5.80 8.83
CA VAL A 40 -1.12 4.43 8.40
C VAL A 40 -2.44 4.44 7.66
N ILE A 41 -2.48 3.86 6.47
CA ILE A 41 -3.69 3.66 5.68
C ILE A 41 -3.92 2.17 5.51
N ASP A 42 -4.96 1.63 6.15
CA ASP A 42 -5.28 0.21 6.18
C ASP A 42 -6.78 -0.01 5.91
N PRO A 43 -7.12 -0.62 4.75
CA PRO A 43 -6.28 -0.85 3.58
C PRO A 43 -6.28 0.36 2.62
N VAL A 44 -5.21 0.49 1.81
CA VAL A 44 -5.13 1.52 0.77
C VAL A 44 -5.93 1.15 -0.49
N GLY A 45 -6.18 -0.14 -0.71
CA GLY A 45 -6.85 -0.66 -1.90
C GLY A 45 -8.15 0.08 -2.27
N PRO A 46 -9.12 0.24 -1.36
CA PRO A 46 -10.37 0.95 -1.66
C PRO A 46 -10.19 2.41 -2.13
N LEU A 47 -9.05 3.02 -1.82
CA LEU A 47 -8.76 4.40 -2.24
C LEU A 47 -8.22 4.49 -3.66
N ILE A 48 -7.56 3.44 -4.17
CA ILE A 48 -6.86 3.45 -5.46
C ILE A 48 -7.40 2.43 -6.47
N PHE A 49 -8.14 1.40 -6.03
CA PHE A 49 -8.66 0.34 -6.90
C PHE A 49 -10.15 0.54 -7.21
N SER A 50 -10.52 1.59 -7.90
CA SER A 50 -11.93 1.87 -8.28
C SER A 50 -12.35 1.21 -9.61
N GLY A 51 -11.97 -0.04 -9.83
CA GLY A 51 -12.57 -0.90 -10.88
C GLY A 51 -12.20 -0.56 -12.33
N GLU A 52 -11.17 0.25 -12.57
CA GLU A 52 -10.86 0.78 -13.88
C GLU A 52 -9.51 0.31 -14.44
N SER A 53 -9.02 0.94 -15.51
CA SER A 53 -7.80 0.52 -16.18
C SER A 53 -6.56 0.63 -15.27
N VAL A 54 -5.58 -0.23 -15.50
CA VAL A 54 -4.27 -0.24 -14.80
C VAL A 54 -3.63 1.16 -14.78
N ALA A 55 -3.74 1.91 -15.87
CA ALA A 55 -3.19 3.26 -15.97
C ALA A 55 -3.83 4.23 -14.96
N ARG A 56 -5.14 4.14 -14.72
CA ARG A 56 -5.83 4.98 -13.72
C ARG A 56 -5.42 4.64 -12.30
N VAL A 57 -5.31 3.36 -11.99
CA VAL A 57 -4.80 2.91 -10.69
C VAL A 57 -3.41 3.48 -10.44
N GLN A 58 -2.55 3.48 -11.46
CA GLN A 58 -1.21 4.08 -11.37
C GLN A 58 -1.24 5.58 -11.08
N ASP A 59 -2.09 6.32 -11.77
CA ASP A 59 -2.19 7.77 -11.59
C ASP A 59 -2.76 8.12 -10.21
N GLN A 60 -3.78 7.42 -9.76
CA GLN A 60 -4.34 7.61 -8.41
C GLN A 60 -3.33 7.28 -7.32
N ALA A 61 -2.60 6.18 -7.44
CA ALA A 61 -1.54 5.81 -6.51
C ALA A 61 -0.44 6.88 -6.46
N ARG A 62 0.01 7.37 -7.62
CA ARG A 62 1.01 8.45 -7.69
C ARG A 62 0.53 9.72 -7.01
N MET A 63 -0.70 10.14 -7.27
CA MET A 63 -1.28 11.35 -6.65
C MET A 63 -1.32 11.22 -5.14
N LEU A 64 -1.82 10.08 -4.61
CA LEU A 64 -1.88 9.82 -3.18
C LEU A 64 -0.49 9.81 -2.53
N PHE A 65 0.48 9.09 -3.10
CA PHE A 65 1.83 8.97 -2.56
C PHE A 65 2.57 10.30 -2.57
N TYR A 66 2.41 11.09 -3.62
CA TYR A 66 3.02 12.41 -3.71
C TYR A 66 2.47 13.36 -2.64
N ALA A 67 1.16 13.31 -2.43
CA ALA A 67 0.51 14.13 -1.41
C ALA A 67 0.97 13.76 0.01
N LEU A 68 1.05 12.48 0.33
CA LEU A 68 1.45 12.00 1.66
C LEU A 68 2.93 12.25 1.95
N LYS A 69 3.81 12.13 0.95
CA LYS A 69 5.25 12.35 1.10
C LYS A 69 5.60 13.74 1.61
N ASN A 70 4.78 14.72 1.30
CA ASN A 70 5.06 16.12 1.66
C ASN A 70 4.53 16.50 3.06
N HIS A 71 3.72 15.65 3.70
CA HIS A 71 3.00 15.99 4.93
C HIS A 71 3.31 15.09 6.12
N ALA A 72 3.87 13.91 5.88
CA ALA A 72 4.20 12.97 6.95
C ALA A 72 5.66 12.52 6.85
N ALA A 73 6.32 12.36 8.00
CA ALA A 73 7.70 11.86 8.07
C ALA A 73 7.79 10.38 7.68
N ALA A 74 6.72 9.61 7.96
CA ALA A 74 6.59 8.22 7.54
C ALA A 74 5.14 7.89 7.20
N THR A 75 4.94 7.16 6.10
CA THR A 75 3.63 6.66 5.68
C THR A 75 3.73 5.16 5.48
N ILE A 76 2.80 4.41 6.08
CA ILE A 76 2.62 2.98 5.89
C ILE A 76 1.31 2.77 5.14
N LEU A 77 1.39 2.08 4.02
CA LEU A 77 0.25 1.70 3.21
C LEU A 77 0.09 0.18 3.33
N VAL A 78 -1.07 -0.25 3.79
CA VAL A 78 -1.38 -1.67 3.94
C VAL A 78 -2.19 -2.12 2.73
N THR A 79 -1.69 -3.14 2.04
CA THR A 79 -2.41 -3.81 0.95
C THR A 79 -2.70 -5.24 1.35
N ALA A 80 -3.90 -5.74 1.03
CA ALA A 80 -4.22 -7.15 1.19
C ALA A 80 -3.88 -7.90 -0.12
N HIS A 81 -3.03 -8.90 -0.02
CA HIS A 81 -2.80 -9.83 -1.13
C HIS A 81 -3.88 -10.89 -1.14
N SER A 82 -4.62 -10.99 -2.24
CA SER A 82 -5.45 -12.17 -2.49
C SER A 82 -4.56 -13.29 -3.00
N ALA A 83 -4.53 -14.42 -2.30
CA ALA A 83 -3.84 -15.62 -2.75
C ALA A 83 -4.23 -15.95 -4.20
N GLY A 84 -3.26 -15.96 -5.14
CA GLY A 84 -3.46 -16.31 -6.54
C GLY A 84 -3.43 -15.14 -7.54
N ARG A 85 -3.35 -13.88 -7.12
CA ARG A 85 -3.06 -12.78 -8.02
C ARG A 85 -1.60 -12.37 -7.91
N ASN A 86 -0.79 -12.82 -8.85
CA ASN A 86 0.58 -12.31 -9.10
C ASN A 86 0.56 -10.86 -9.64
N VAL A 87 -0.31 -10.03 -9.14
CA VAL A 87 -0.25 -8.60 -9.41
C VAL A 87 0.60 -8.02 -8.29
N ARG A 88 1.91 -8.10 -8.46
CA ARG A 88 2.81 -7.19 -7.75
C ARG A 88 2.32 -5.79 -8.09
N GLY A 89 1.81 -5.12 -7.09
CA GLY A 89 1.09 -3.88 -7.29
C GLY A 89 2.02 -2.81 -7.83
N ILE A 90 1.45 -1.95 -8.60
CA ILE A 90 2.07 -0.72 -9.10
C ILE A 90 2.63 0.09 -7.93
N GLU A 91 2.04 -0.05 -6.75
CA GLU A 91 2.44 0.58 -5.48
C GLU A 91 3.88 0.25 -5.11
N GLU A 92 4.34 -0.97 -5.36
CA GLU A 92 5.69 -1.41 -5.01
C GLU A 92 6.78 -0.58 -5.69
N TYR A 93 6.52 -0.05 -6.90
CA TYR A 93 7.47 0.81 -7.59
C TYR A 93 7.56 2.22 -6.99
N LEU A 94 6.49 2.69 -6.36
CA LEU A 94 6.38 4.05 -5.86
C LEU A 94 6.88 4.19 -4.43
N VAL A 95 6.81 3.14 -3.62
CA VAL A 95 7.22 3.16 -2.21
C VAL A 95 8.74 3.02 -2.03
N ALA A 96 9.23 3.51 -0.91
CA ALA A 96 10.63 3.39 -0.53
C ALA A 96 11.00 1.99 -0.06
N GLY A 97 10.06 1.26 0.53
CA GLY A 97 10.26 -0.10 1.01
C GLY A 97 9.00 -0.93 0.92
N THR A 98 9.17 -2.24 0.82
CA THR A 98 8.09 -3.25 0.81
C THR A 98 8.39 -4.30 1.85
N ILE A 99 7.45 -4.51 2.76
CA ILE A 99 7.47 -5.54 3.79
C ILE A 99 6.29 -6.46 3.52
N VAL A 100 6.54 -7.74 3.36
CA VAL A 100 5.52 -8.76 3.14
C VAL A 100 5.32 -9.56 4.41
N LEU A 101 4.07 -9.68 4.86
CA LEU A 101 3.67 -10.51 5.99
C LEU A 101 2.79 -11.63 5.46
N GLU A 102 3.15 -12.87 5.76
CA GLU A 102 2.42 -14.04 5.28
C GLU A 102 2.11 -15.00 6.43
N LEU A 103 1.10 -15.83 6.21
CA LEU A 103 0.76 -16.95 7.06
C LEU A 103 0.90 -18.23 6.23
N GLU A 104 1.92 -19.00 6.52
CA GLU A 104 2.28 -20.20 5.76
C GLU A 104 2.05 -21.47 6.57
N LEU A 105 1.73 -22.56 5.88
CA LEU A 105 1.66 -23.88 6.48
C LEU A 105 3.04 -24.55 6.35
N ALA A 106 3.74 -24.70 7.45
CA ALA A 106 5.02 -25.38 7.53
C ALA A 106 4.90 -26.59 8.47
N SER A 107 5.18 -27.79 7.94
CA SER A 107 5.19 -29.04 8.72
C SER A 107 3.93 -29.21 9.61
N SER A 108 2.74 -29.01 9.05
CA SER A 108 1.43 -29.12 9.71
C SER A 108 1.12 -28.03 10.76
N ARG A 109 1.89 -26.96 10.79
CA ARG A 109 1.64 -25.78 11.64
C ARG A 109 1.64 -24.49 10.82
N PHE A 110 0.75 -23.57 11.20
CA PHE A 110 0.80 -22.22 10.62
C PHE A 110 1.91 -21.40 11.29
N VAL A 111 2.77 -20.83 10.47
CA VAL A 111 3.82 -19.92 10.88
C VAL A 111 3.62 -18.56 10.21
N ARG A 112 3.97 -17.50 10.90
CA ARG A 112 3.95 -16.16 10.34
C ARG A 112 5.35 -15.77 9.90
N THR A 113 5.45 -15.31 8.67
CA THR A 113 6.70 -14.91 8.07
C THR A 113 6.69 -13.44 7.69
N LEU A 114 7.82 -12.81 7.78
CA LEU A 114 8.08 -11.43 7.36
C LEU A 114 9.27 -11.45 6.39
N THR A 115 9.06 -10.88 5.23
CA THR A 115 10.10 -10.69 4.21
C THR A 115 10.27 -9.21 3.90
N LEU A 116 11.52 -8.73 3.90
CA LEU A 116 11.88 -7.42 3.39
C LEU A 116 12.22 -7.55 1.91
N GLU A 117 11.26 -7.26 1.03
CA GLU A 117 11.49 -7.40 -0.42
C GLU A 117 12.29 -6.24 -1.00
N LYS A 118 12.08 -5.04 -0.44
CA LYS A 118 12.71 -3.82 -0.91
C LYS A 118 12.90 -2.84 0.24
N MET A 119 14.03 -2.15 0.23
CA MET A 119 14.28 -0.99 1.09
C MET A 119 15.31 -0.10 0.41
N ARG A 120 14.89 1.08 -0.07
CA ARG A 120 15.80 2.02 -0.73
C ARG A 120 16.84 2.54 0.26
N SER A 121 18.06 2.72 -0.20
CA SER A 121 19.19 3.22 0.60
C SER A 121 19.56 2.34 1.80
N THR A 122 19.20 1.06 1.76
CA THR A 122 19.52 0.08 2.80
C THR A 122 20.06 -1.19 2.14
N ILE A 123 21.12 -1.74 2.71
CA ILE A 123 21.59 -3.09 2.33
C ILE A 123 20.61 -4.08 2.95
N LEU A 124 19.94 -4.86 2.13
CA LEU A 124 19.05 -5.92 2.57
C LEU A 124 19.78 -7.25 2.55
N ASP A 125 19.62 -8.00 3.63
CA ASP A 125 19.85 -9.44 3.63
C ASP A 125 18.54 -10.12 3.23
N PRO A 126 18.45 -10.76 2.05
CA PRO A 126 17.24 -11.41 1.59
C PRO A 126 16.97 -12.66 2.42
N ALA A 127 16.23 -12.49 3.49
CA ALA A 127 15.84 -13.56 4.40
C ALA A 127 14.36 -13.47 4.74
N GLN A 128 13.76 -14.62 5.01
CA GLN A 128 12.43 -14.73 5.56
C GLN A 128 12.53 -14.92 7.07
N TYR A 129 11.89 -14.05 7.82
CA TYR A 129 11.96 -14.02 9.28
C TYR A 129 10.65 -14.54 9.88
N LEU A 130 10.76 -15.44 10.84
CA LEU A 130 9.60 -15.86 11.63
C LEU A 130 9.23 -14.80 12.67
N PHE A 131 7.94 -14.57 12.88
CA PHE A 131 7.48 -13.65 13.90
C PHE A 131 6.25 -14.15 14.64
N LYS A 132 6.00 -13.56 15.81
CA LYS A 132 4.77 -13.71 16.60
C LYS A 132 4.15 -12.37 16.86
N ILE A 133 2.82 -12.35 17.01
CA ILE A 133 2.10 -11.17 17.50
C ILE A 133 1.84 -11.41 18.97
N ILE A 134 2.38 -10.57 19.82
CA ILE A 134 2.28 -10.68 21.28
C ILE A 134 1.44 -9.50 21.78
N PRO A 135 0.36 -9.74 22.54
CA PRO A 135 -0.45 -8.68 23.14
C PRO A 135 0.41 -7.69 23.91
N GLY A 136 0.19 -6.39 23.68
CA GLY A 136 0.93 -5.30 24.31
C GLY A 136 2.36 -5.09 23.78
N ARG A 137 2.90 -5.98 22.95
CA ARG A 137 4.24 -5.86 22.34
C ARG A 137 4.23 -5.73 20.82
N GLY A 138 3.14 -6.18 20.15
CA GLY A 138 3.05 -6.18 18.71
C GLY A 138 3.83 -7.32 18.05
N ILE A 139 4.45 -7.05 16.91
CA ILE A 139 5.27 -8.01 16.14
C ILE A 139 6.61 -8.21 16.85
N VAL A 140 6.90 -9.45 17.17
CA VAL A 140 8.17 -9.87 17.78
C VAL A 140 8.83 -10.91 16.89
N MET A 141 10.02 -10.56 16.40
CA MET A 141 10.82 -11.45 15.55
C MET A 141 11.31 -12.63 16.37
N GLN A 142 11.28 -13.82 15.78
CA GLN A 142 11.89 -15.00 16.37
C GLN A 142 13.34 -15.08 15.86
N GLN A 143 14.29 -15.31 16.76
CA GLN A 143 15.64 -15.63 16.35
C GLN A 143 15.58 -16.96 15.60
N THR A 144 16.04 -16.98 14.37
CA THR A 144 16.36 -18.24 13.67
C THR A 144 17.51 -18.86 14.46
N ALA A 145 17.28 -20.04 15.01
CA ALA A 145 18.41 -20.83 15.52
C ALA A 145 19.36 -21.06 14.35
N ALA A 146 20.58 -20.59 14.48
CA ALA A 146 21.67 -20.84 13.54
C ALA A 146 21.98 -22.33 13.43
#